data_a28a1384c84111d3e4ebac8a7a2ff415
#
_entry.id   a28a1384c84111d3e4ebac8a7a2ff415
#
_cell.length_a   1.000
_cell.length_b   1.000
_cell.length_c   1.000
_cell.angle_alpha   90.00
_cell.angle_beta   90.00
_cell.angle_gamma   90.00
#
_symmetry.space_group_name_H-M   'P 1'
#
loop_
_entity.id
_entity.type
_entity.pdbx_description
1 polymer ?
#
loop_
_entity_poly.entity_id
_entity_poly.type
_entity_poly.pdbx_seq_one_letter_code
_entity_poly.pdbx_strand_id
1 'polypeptide(L)'
;KLIRYCQLEKGIVVIDGDAGIGKTKAAAKFLQDNPATSVYIKAAPSASSVRSLLKMIAKALKMPENQRTEDLSLSIQEKLRNTDKVLIIDEAQNLKFLALEEIRGWVDEDPFTGKPGIGIVLIGNDEVYNKMLGKQEAIFSQQFNRTRLHGRYRTVDVKKEDVSKLFPVLEERNMQQELNYLYNI
;
A
#
# COMPACT_ATOMS: atom_id res chain seq x y z
N LYS A 1 -2.68 11.82 -0.18
CA LYS A 1 -3.95 11.88 0.57
C LYS A 1 -4.38 10.50 1.05
N LEU A 2 -4.51 9.47 0.18
CA LEU A 2 -4.99 8.12 0.53
C LEU A 2 -4.13 7.43 1.61
N ILE A 3 -2.79 7.49 1.50
CA ILE A 3 -1.88 6.89 2.49
C ILE A 3 -2.09 7.56 3.86
N ARG A 4 -2.22 8.88 3.90
CA ARG A 4 -2.48 9.61 5.14
C ARG A 4 -3.84 9.28 5.75
N TYR A 5 -4.86 9.12 4.92
CA TYR A 5 -6.17 8.66 5.35
C TYR A 5 -6.07 7.26 6.00
N CYS A 6 -5.41 6.31 5.34
CA CYS A 6 -5.20 4.95 5.87
C CYS A 6 -4.43 4.96 7.21
N GLN A 7 -3.47 5.86 7.35
CA GLN A 7 -2.70 6.04 8.59
C GLN A 7 -3.59 6.46 9.77
N LEU A 8 -4.55 7.36 9.52
CA LEU A 8 -5.44 7.90 10.55
C LEU A 8 -6.60 6.95 10.86
N GLU A 9 -7.32 6.52 9.83
CA GLU A 9 -8.56 5.75 9.96
C GLU A 9 -8.35 4.25 10.11
N LYS A 10 -7.10 3.79 9.93
CA LYS A 10 -6.74 2.36 9.90
C LYS A 10 -7.51 1.61 8.80
N GLY A 11 -7.39 0.29 8.76
CA GLY A 11 -8.03 -0.50 7.69
C GLY A 11 -7.15 -0.65 6.45
N ILE A 12 -7.73 -1.13 5.34
CA ILE A 12 -7.03 -1.33 4.08
C ILE A 12 -7.38 -0.22 3.10
N VAL A 13 -6.37 0.33 2.43
CA VAL A 13 -6.51 1.18 1.26
C VAL A 13 -5.82 0.52 0.08
N VAL A 14 -6.52 0.38 -1.04
CA VAL A 14 -5.96 -0.14 -2.28
C VAL A 14 -5.69 1.01 -3.24
N ILE A 15 -4.49 1.07 -3.80
CA ILE A 15 -4.06 2.04 -4.82
C ILE A 15 -3.62 1.23 -6.03
N ASP A 16 -4.47 1.17 -7.05
CA ASP A 16 -4.15 0.49 -8.29
C ASP A 16 -4.13 1.45 -9.50
N GLY A 17 -3.71 0.96 -10.64
CA GLY A 17 -3.73 1.71 -11.89
C GLY A 17 -2.56 1.36 -12.81
N ASP A 18 -2.46 2.13 -13.89
CA ASP A 18 -1.54 1.88 -14.97
C ASP A 18 -0.07 1.88 -14.55
N ALA A 19 0.75 1.10 -15.25
CA ALA A 19 2.20 1.14 -15.06
C ALA A 19 2.74 2.55 -15.40
N GLY A 20 3.73 3.00 -14.63
CA GLY A 20 4.34 4.31 -14.88
C GLY A 20 3.61 5.53 -14.31
N ILE A 21 2.35 5.42 -13.87
CA ILE A 21 1.54 6.54 -13.33
C ILE A 21 2.10 7.20 -12.05
N GLY A 22 3.22 6.71 -11.51
CA GLY A 22 3.88 7.34 -10.38
C GLY A 22 3.51 6.79 -8.99
N LYS A 23 2.79 5.68 -8.87
CA LYS A 23 2.37 5.08 -7.58
C LYS A 23 3.55 4.88 -6.61
N THR A 24 4.61 4.21 -7.07
CA THR A 24 5.83 3.97 -6.27
C THR A 24 6.54 5.28 -5.90
N LYS A 25 6.59 6.27 -6.80
CA LYS A 25 7.17 7.59 -6.50
C LYS A 25 6.37 8.32 -5.42
N ALA A 26 5.04 8.25 -5.47
CA ALA A 26 4.17 8.83 -4.45
C ALA A 26 4.37 8.16 -3.09
N ALA A 27 4.52 6.83 -3.04
CA ALA A 27 4.85 6.10 -1.82
C ALA A 27 6.23 6.51 -1.28
N ALA A 28 7.25 6.58 -2.14
CA ALA A 28 8.59 7.00 -1.76
C ALA A 28 8.61 8.43 -1.19
N LYS A 29 7.88 9.36 -1.80
CA LYS A 29 7.73 10.72 -1.28
C LYS A 29 7.07 10.72 0.10
N PHE A 30 6.01 9.94 0.29
CA PHE A 30 5.36 9.81 1.59
C PHE A 30 6.32 9.27 2.67
N LEU A 31 7.14 8.26 2.33
CA LEU A 31 8.17 7.73 3.22
C LEU A 31 9.19 8.81 3.64
N GLN A 32 9.67 9.59 2.67
CA GLN A 32 10.62 10.68 2.95
C GLN A 32 10.04 11.72 3.90
N ASP A 33 8.76 12.06 3.72
CA ASP A 33 8.07 13.05 4.54
C ASP A 33 7.64 12.50 5.91
N ASN A 34 7.51 11.16 6.06
CA ASN A 34 7.01 10.51 7.26
C ASN A 34 7.85 9.28 7.68
N PRO A 35 9.19 9.42 7.87
CA PRO A 35 10.07 8.26 8.07
C PRO A 35 9.82 7.50 9.37
N ALA A 36 9.33 8.17 10.41
CA ALA A 36 9.06 7.55 11.71
C ALA A 36 7.75 6.76 11.75
N THR A 37 6.78 7.13 10.89
CA THR A 37 5.41 6.62 10.92
C THR A 37 5.04 5.81 9.69
N SER A 38 5.98 5.49 8.81
CA SER A 38 5.74 4.64 7.65
C SER A 38 6.68 3.44 7.61
N VAL A 39 6.13 2.30 7.24
CA VAL A 39 6.85 1.04 7.00
C VAL A 39 6.59 0.65 5.55
N TYR A 40 7.63 0.47 4.76
CA TYR A 40 7.51 0.16 3.34
C TYR A 40 8.19 -1.17 3.02
N ILE A 41 7.49 -1.99 2.26
CA ILE A 41 8.03 -3.19 1.63
C ILE A 41 7.61 -3.24 0.17
N LYS A 42 8.41 -3.92 -0.65
CA LYS A 42 8.09 -4.21 -2.05
C LYS A 42 7.97 -5.72 -2.23
N ALA A 43 6.78 -6.19 -2.57
CA ALA A 43 6.54 -7.60 -2.82
C ALA A 43 7.17 -8.04 -4.15
N ALA A 44 7.68 -9.27 -4.19
CA ALA A 44 8.26 -9.87 -5.38
C ALA A 44 7.66 -11.26 -5.61
N PRO A 45 7.59 -11.76 -6.87
CA PRO A 45 7.07 -13.10 -7.16
C PRO A 45 7.78 -14.21 -6.37
N SER A 46 9.09 -14.08 -6.17
CA SER A 46 9.91 -15.01 -5.39
C SER A 46 9.66 -14.98 -3.88
N ALA A 47 8.99 -13.93 -3.37
CA ALA A 47 8.74 -13.70 -1.94
C ALA A 47 7.23 -13.44 -1.68
N SER A 48 6.38 -14.32 -2.20
CA SER A 48 4.92 -14.13 -2.26
C SER A 48 4.13 -14.83 -1.15
N SER A 49 4.79 -15.69 -0.34
CA SER A 49 4.15 -16.47 0.72
C SER A 49 3.93 -15.65 2.00
N VAL A 50 3.07 -16.14 2.90
CA VAL A 50 2.89 -15.59 4.26
C VAL A 50 4.23 -15.41 4.96
N ARG A 51 5.04 -16.48 5.02
CA ARG A 51 6.34 -16.45 5.67
C ARG A 51 7.29 -15.40 5.10
N SER A 52 7.34 -15.28 3.76
CA SER A 52 8.18 -14.29 3.08
C SER A 52 7.71 -12.86 3.35
N LEU A 53 6.39 -12.64 3.32
CA LEU A 53 5.79 -11.35 3.65
C LEU A 53 6.16 -10.91 5.07
N LEU A 54 5.96 -11.79 6.07
CA LEU A 54 6.27 -11.51 7.47
C LEU A 54 7.75 -11.19 7.67
N LYS A 55 8.66 -11.93 7.02
CA LYS A 55 10.11 -11.64 7.07
C LYS A 55 10.44 -10.26 6.47
N MET A 56 9.83 -9.89 5.34
CA MET A 56 10.04 -8.57 4.75
C MET A 56 9.57 -7.45 5.70
N ILE A 57 8.41 -7.62 6.34
CA ILE A 57 7.87 -6.65 7.30
C ILE A 57 8.77 -6.56 8.54
N ALA A 58 9.18 -7.71 9.12
CA ALA A 58 10.06 -7.75 10.27
C ALA A 58 11.40 -7.04 9.99
N LYS A 59 12.00 -7.29 8.82
CA LYS A 59 13.22 -6.61 8.38
C LYS A 59 13.02 -5.09 8.28
N ALA A 60 11.92 -4.63 7.70
CA ALA A 60 11.59 -3.21 7.62
C ALA A 60 11.38 -2.57 9.01
N LEU A 61 10.87 -3.34 9.97
CA LEU A 61 10.69 -2.95 11.38
C LEU A 61 11.97 -3.12 12.23
N LYS A 62 13.07 -3.62 11.65
CA LYS A 62 14.32 -3.96 12.35
C LYS A 62 14.10 -4.95 13.50
N MET A 63 13.28 -5.99 13.25
CA MET A 63 12.96 -7.07 14.18
C MET A 63 13.68 -8.36 13.78
N PRO A 64 13.90 -9.31 14.73
CA PRO A 64 14.42 -10.63 14.42
C PRO A 64 13.47 -11.41 13.48
N GLU A 65 14.03 -12.03 12.43
CA GLU A 65 13.26 -12.73 11.39
C GLU A 65 13.17 -14.25 11.62
N ASN A 66 13.94 -14.79 12.59
CA ASN A 66 14.12 -16.23 12.80
C ASN A 66 13.13 -16.83 13.84
N GLN A 67 11.93 -16.27 13.90
CA GLN A 67 10.84 -16.80 14.72
C GLN A 67 9.97 -17.78 13.93
N ARG A 68 9.11 -18.55 14.58
CA ARG A 68 8.03 -19.29 13.90
C ARG A 68 7.08 -18.32 13.21
N THR A 69 6.35 -18.79 12.21
CA THR A 69 5.48 -17.91 11.41
C THR A 69 4.42 -17.24 12.26
N GLU A 70 3.81 -17.97 13.17
CA GLU A 70 2.77 -17.50 14.09
C GLU A 70 3.32 -16.45 15.05
N ASP A 71 4.46 -16.75 15.68
CA ASP A 71 5.12 -15.86 16.66
C ASP A 71 5.57 -14.55 15.96
N LEU A 72 6.08 -14.69 14.72
CA LEU A 72 6.52 -13.54 13.92
C LEU A 72 5.33 -12.64 13.56
N SER A 73 4.18 -13.23 13.18
CA SER A 73 2.96 -12.48 12.89
C SER A 73 2.49 -11.69 14.12
N LEU A 74 2.43 -12.34 15.28
CA LEU A 74 2.03 -11.70 16.54
C LEU A 74 2.99 -10.57 16.94
N SER A 75 4.30 -10.81 16.88
CA SER A 75 5.31 -9.81 17.22
C SER A 75 5.25 -8.58 16.32
N ILE A 76 4.97 -8.77 15.02
CA ILE A 76 4.77 -7.66 14.07
C ILE A 76 3.51 -6.87 14.42
N GLN A 77 2.40 -7.57 14.71
CA GLN A 77 1.15 -6.92 15.10
C GLN A 77 1.33 -6.08 16.36
N GLU A 78 1.96 -6.62 17.38
CA GLU A 78 2.26 -5.89 18.64
C GLU A 78 3.10 -4.62 18.37
N LYS A 79 4.05 -4.70 17.44
CA LYS A 79 4.91 -3.56 17.07
C LYS A 79 4.19 -2.47 16.29
N LEU A 80 3.14 -2.82 15.55
CA LEU A 80 2.40 -1.90 14.69
C LEU A 80 1.09 -1.40 15.33
N ARG A 81 0.41 -2.22 16.12
CA ARG A 81 -0.85 -1.85 16.79
C ARG A 81 -0.63 -0.70 17.78
N ASN A 82 -1.66 0.11 17.92
CA ASN A 82 -1.65 1.29 18.79
C ASN A 82 -0.49 2.26 18.50
N THR A 83 -0.09 2.35 17.24
CA THR A 83 0.92 3.30 16.75
C THR A 83 0.36 4.10 15.57
N ASP A 84 0.99 5.25 15.28
CA ASP A 84 0.70 6.04 14.09
C ASP A 84 1.31 5.46 12.81
N LYS A 85 1.85 4.23 12.87
CA LYS A 85 2.47 3.62 11.70
C LYS A 85 1.43 3.16 10.68
N VAL A 86 1.80 3.29 9.41
CA VAL A 86 1.11 2.72 8.26
C VAL A 86 2.05 1.77 7.53
N LEU A 87 1.56 0.56 7.21
CA LEU A 87 2.29 -0.42 6.41
C LEU A 87 1.95 -0.21 4.93
N ILE A 88 2.95 0.05 4.11
CA ILE A 88 2.82 0.24 2.67
C ILE A 88 3.45 -0.96 1.98
N ILE A 89 2.66 -1.67 1.18
CA ILE A 89 3.09 -2.85 0.41
C ILE A 89 2.97 -2.50 -1.07
N ASP A 90 4.11 -2.31 -1.71
CA ASP A 90 4.19 -2.05 -3.15
C ASP A 90 4.28 -3.36 -3.95
N GLU A 91 3.83 -3.35 -5.19
CA GLU A 91 3.70 -4.53 -6.06
C GLU A 91 2.87 -5.67 -5.41
N ALA A 92 1.82 -5.29 -4.69
CA ALA A 92 1.02 -6.22 -3.88
C ALA A 92 0.34 -7.34 -4.71
N GLN A 93 0.19 -7.19 -6.04
CA GLN A 93 -0.26 -8.27 -6.93
C GLN A 93 0.67 -9.50 -6.90
N ASN A 94 1.92 -9.35 -6.48
CA ASN A 94 2.85 -10.47 -6.35
C ASN A 94 2.57 -11.36 -5.13
N LEU A 95 1.79 -10.89 -4.14
CA LEU A 95 1.44 -11.68 -2.97
C LEU A 95 0.42 -12.77 -3.33
N LYS A 96 0.58 -13.93 -2.71
CA LYS A 96 -0.42 -15.00 -2.75
C LYS A 96 -1.63 -14.61 -1.90
N PHE A 97 -2.78 -15.19 -2.23
CA PHE A 97 -4.03 -14.96 -1.53
C PHE A 97 -3.90 -15.12 0.00
N LEU A 98 -3.29 -16.20 0.47
CA LEU A 98 -3.10 -16.43 1.91
C LEU A 98 -2.26 -15.35 2.61
N ALA A 99 -1.32 -14.73 1.91
CA ALA A 99 -0.54 -13.62 2.47
C ALA A 99 -1.37 -12.34 2.60
N LEU A 100 -2.29 -12.09 1.66
CA LEU A 100 -3.25 -11.00 1.76
C LEU A 100 -4.27 -11.22 2.87
N GLU A 101 -4.73 -12.48 3.05
CA GLU A 101 -5.62 -12.87 4.13
C GLU A 101 -5.00 -12.67 5.51
N GLU A 102 -3.73 -13.02 5.66
CA GLU A 102 -2.99 -12.83 6.91
C GLU A 102 -3.05 -11.36 7.37
N ILE A 103 -2.61 -10.45 6.50
CA ILE A 103 -2.57 -9.02 6.84
C ILE A 103 -3.95 -8.38 6.95
N ARG A 104 -4.95 -8.96 6.30
CA ARG A 104 -6.32 -8.48 6.42
C ARG A 104 -6.88 -8.66 7.83
N GLY A 105 -6.51 -9.75 8.51
CA GLY A 105 -6.86 -9.96 9.91
C GLY A 105 -6.29 -8.91 10.86
N TRP A 106 -5.26 -8.15 10.44
CA TRP A 106 -4.59 -7.18 11.29
C TRP A 106 -5.29 -5.82 11.36
N VAL A 107 -6.21 -5.53 10.44
CA VAL A 107 -6.83 -4.19 10.33
C VAL A 107 -8.00 -3.98 11.29
N ASP A 108 -8.50 -5.05 11.88
CA ASP A 108 -9.58 -4.96 12.85
C ASP A 108 -9.06 -4.54 14.22
N GLU A 109 -9.92 -3.85 14.95
CA GLU A 109 -9.72 -3.62 16.38
C GLU A 109 -9.64 -4.96 17.12
N ASP A 110 -8.75 -5.06 18.09
CA ASP A 110 -8.67 -6.21 18.98
C ASP A 110 -9.87 -6.19 19.94
N PRO A 111 -10.79 -7.15 19.86
CA PRO A 111 -12.02 -7.12 20.64
C PRO A 111 -11.79 -7.30 22.16
N PHE A 112 -10.63 -7.79 22.58
CA PHE A 112 -10.31 -8.02 23.97
C PHE A 112 -9.59 -6.85 24.62
N THR A 113 -8.74 -6.17 23.86
CA THR A 113 -7.89 -5.08 24.37
C THR A 113 -8.35 -3.71 23.94
N GLY A 114 -9.29 -3.60 22.98
CA GLY A 114 -9.73 -2.35 22.38
C GLY A 114 -8.63 -1.62 21.59
N LYS A 115 -7.50 -2.30 21.31
CA LYS A 115 -6.43 -1.68 20.53
C LYS A 115 -6.83 -1.55 19.06
N PRO A 116 -6.63 -0.39 18.46
CA PRO A 116 -7.00 -0.15 17.07
C PRO A 116 -6.24 -1.08 16.12
N GLY A 117 -6.83 -1.35 14.97
CA GLY A 117 -6.20 -2.10 13.90
C GLY A 117 -4.99 -1.39 13.29
N ILE A 118 -4.38 -2.03 12.30
CA ILE A 118 -3.21 -1.52 11.58
C ILE A 118 -3.69 -0.91 10.25
N GLY A 119 -3.20 0.27 9.90
CA GLY A 119 -3.42 0.85 8.57
C GLY A 119 -2.50 0.19 7.55
N ILE A 120 -3.08 -0.37 6.47
CA ILE A 120 -2.35 -1.09 5.42
C ILE A 120 -2.70 -0.50 4.05
N VAL A 121 -1.68 -0.10 3.31
CA VAL A 121 -1.83 0.39 1.92
C VAL A 121 -1.25 -0.65 0.97
N LEU A 122 -2.07 -1.14 0.06
CA LEU A 122 -1.70 -2.05 -1.01
C LEU A 122 -1.58 -1.26 -2.31
N ILE A 123 -0.39 -1.26 -2.91
CA ILE A 123 -0.11 -0.58 -4.18
C ILE A 123 0.19 -1.63 -5.23
N GLY A 124 -0.38 -1.49 -6.43
CA GLY A 124 -0.10 -2.39 -7.53
C GLY A 124 -0.87 -2.09 -8.81
N ASN A 125 -1.05 -3.10 -9.64
CA ASN A 125 -1.91 -3.06 -10.81
C ASN A 125 -3.34 -3.51 -10.47
N ASP A 126 -4.23 -3.57 -11.46
CA ASP A 126 -5.64 -3.97 -11.30
C ASP A 126 -5.82 -5.37 -10.68
N GLU A 127 -4.80 -6.25 -10.76
CA GLU A 127 -4.86 -7.58 -10.17
C GLU A 127 -4.91 -7.56 -8.63
N VAL A 128 -4.35 -6.52 -7.99
CA VAL A 128 -4.40 -6.37 -6.52
C VAL A 128 -5.85 -6.33 -6.07
N TYR A 129 -6.62 -5.46 -6.69
CA TYR A 129 -8.03 -5.29 -6.38
C TYR A 129 -8.83 -6.58 -6.65
N ASN A 130 -8.60 -7.20 -7.82
CA ASN A 130 -9.24 -8.46 -8.19
C ASN A 130 -8.88 -9.61 -7.24
N LYS A 131 -7.64 -9.69 -6.76
CA LYS A 131 -7.22 -10.66 -5.74
C LYS A 131 -7.88 -10.40 -4.39
N MET A 132 -8.08 -9.14 -4.04
CA MET A 132 -8.79 -8.76 -2.81
C MET A 132 -10.29 -9.09 -2.90
N LEU A 133 -10.90 -8.97 -4.09
CA LEU A 133 -12.29 -9.38 -4.33
C LEU A 133 -12.49 -10.90 -4.22
N GLY A 134 -11.48 -11.69 -4.62
CA GLY A 134 -11.51 -13.16 -4.63
C GLY A 134 -12.52 -13.75 -5.62
N LYS A 135 -12.43 -15.06 -5.85
CA LYS A 135 -13.37 -15.80 -6.71
C LYS A 135 -14.72 -16.12 -6.04
N GLN A 136 -14.89 -15.80 -4.77
CA GLN A 136 -16.10 -16.08 -3.98
C GLN A 136 -16.68 -14.77 -3.43
N GLU A 137 -17.44 -14.06 -4.25
CA GLU A 137 -18.08 -12.80 -3.91
C GLU A 137 -18.91 -12.87 -2.59
N ALA A 138 -19.48 -14.01 -2.24
CA ALA A 138 -20.33 -14.19 -1.06
C ALA A 138 -19.53 -14.16 0.27
N ILE A 139 -18.32 -14.69 0.30
CA ILE A 139 -17.45 -14.66 1.51
C ILE A 139 -16.76 -13.29 1.63
N PHE A 140 -16.50 -12.65 0.50
CA PHE A 140 -15.80 -11.37 0.43
C PHE A 140 -16.68 -10.15 0.66
N SER A 141 -18.00 -10.24 0.46
CA SER A 141 -18.90 -9.09 0.71
C SER A 141 -18.86 -8.61 2.18
N GLN A 142 -18.73 -9.52 3.13
CA GLN A 142 -18.51 -9.16 4.55
C GLN A 142 -17.09 -8.62 4.83
N GLN A 143 -16.11 -8.96 3.98
CA GLN A 143 -14.71 -8.62 4.15
C GLN A 143 -14.33 -7.35 3.39
N PHE A 144 -15.10 -6.99 2.37
CA PHE A 144 -14.98 -5.74 1.61
C PHE A 144 -15.22 -4.49 2.46
N ASN A 145 -16.01 -4.63 3.53
CA ASN A 145 -16.25 -3.56 4.50
C ASN A 145 -14.96 -3.09 5.23
N ARG A 146 -13.86 -3.82 5.09
CA ARG A 146 -12.55 -3.46 5.65
C ARG A 146 -11.67 -2.66 4.69
N THR A 147 -11.96 -2.69 3.39
CA THR A 147 -11.33 -1.80 2.41
C THR A 147 -12.01 -0.44 2.49
N ARG A 148 -11.38 0.48 3.21
CA ARG A 148 -11.93 1.81 3.48
C ARG A 148 -12.00 2.68 2.24
N LEU A 149 -10.98 2.60 1.36
CA LEU A 149 -10.90 3.36 0.13
C LEU A 149 -10.15 2.58 -0.96
N HIS A 150 -10.62 2.77 -2.19
CA HIS A 150 -9.96 2.31 -3.40
C HIS A 150 -9.65 3.50 -4.30
N GLY A 151 -8.40 3.70 -4.62
CA GLY A 151 -7.94 4.74 -5.53
C GLY A 151 -7.40 4.13 -6.81
N ARG A 152 -8.15 4.27 -7.90
CA ARG A 152 -7.73 3.83 -9.24
C ARG A 152 -7.17 5.01 -10.01
N TYR A 153 -5.97 4.84 -10.57
CA TYR A 153 -5.27 5.87 -11.34
C TYR A 153 -4.96 5.35 -12.74
N ARG A 154 -5.53 5.99 -13.75
CA ARG A 154 -5.33 5.64 -15.15
C ARG A 154 -4.59 6.73 -15.90
N THR A 155 -3.81 6.36 -16.90
CA THR A 155 -3.08 7.30 -17.74
C THR A 155 -4.02 8.30 -18.42
N VAL A 156 -5.22 7.85 -18.81
CA VAL A 156 -6.25 8.70 -19.41
C VAL A 156 -6.80 9.80 -18.49
N ASP A 157 -6.62 9.65 -17.18
CA ASP A 157 -7.08 10.63 -16.18
C ASP A 157 -6.02 11.68 -15.85
N VAL A 158 -4.79 11.53 -16.37
CA VAL A 158 -3.69 12.48 -16.18
C VAL A 158 -4.00 13.77 -16.91
N LYS A 159 -3.92 14.88 -16.18
CA LYS A 159 -4.13 16.21 -16.73
C LYS A 159 -2.80 16.90 -17.02
N LYS A 160 -2.82 17.87 -17.94
CA LYS A 160 -1.63 18.68 -18.26
C LYS A 160 -1.02 19.35 -17.02
N GLU A 161 -1.85 19.79 -16.08
CA GLU A 161 -1.43 20.34 -14.78
C GLU A 161 -0.68 19.35 -13.91
N ASP A 162 -0.94 18.05 -14.04
CA ASP A 162 -0.21 17.01 -13.30
C ASP A 162 1.19 16.82 -13.89
N VAL A 163 1.32 16.94 -15.22
CA VAL A 163 2.64 16.91 -15.90
C VAL A 163 3.47 18.13 -15.50
N SER A 164 2.89 19.33 -15.45
CA SER A 164 3.57 20.53 -14.95
C SER A 164 4.15 20.33 -13.55
N LYS A 165 3.37 19.76 -12.64
CA LYS A 165 3.81 19.47 -11.25
C LYS A 165 4.94 18.46 -11.17
N LEU A 166 5.04 17.53 -12.12
CA LEU A 166 6.14 16.56 -12.19
C LEU A 166 7.44 17.17 -12.73
N PHE A 167 7.32 18.22 -13.55
CA PHE A 167 8.43 18.90 -14.20
C PHE A 167 8.41 20.42 -13.96
N PRO A 168 8.51 20.89 -12.70
CA PRO A 168 8.38 22.31 -12.36
C PRO A 168 9.40 23.19 -13.09
N VAL A 169 10.59 22.67 -13.40
CA VAL A 169 11.63 23.37 -14.14
C VAL A 169 11.16 23.79 -15.55
N LEU A 170 10.30 23.00 -16.20
CA LEU A 170 9.76 23.34 -17.52
C LEU A 170 8.74 24.48 -17.42
N GLU A 171 7.99 24.52 -16.33
CA GLU A 171 7.04 25.60 -16.05
C GLU A 171 7.78 26.90 -15.71
N GLU A 172 8.78 26.86 -14.83
CA GLU A 172 9.65 27.99 -14.47
C GLU A 172 10.39 28.58 -15.66
N ARG A 173 10.79 27.76 -16.64
CA ARG A 173 11.46 28.18 -17.88
C ARG A 173 10.52 28.51 -19.02
N ASN A 174 9.20 28.50 -18.78
CA ASN A 174 8.17 28.78 -19.78
C ASN A 174 8.19 27.86 -21.01
N MET A 175 8.64 26.62 -20.85
CA MET A 175 8.82 25.59 -21.90
C MET A 175 7.50 24.86 -22.18
N GLN A 176 6.51 25.57 -22.70
CA GLN A 176 5.16 25.04 -22.94
C GLN A 176 5.09 23.97 -24.05
N GLN A 177 6.00 24.01 -25.01
CA GLN A 177 6.04 23.03 -26.11
C GLN A 177 6.50 21.66 -25.56
N GLU A 178 7.50 21.64 -24.70
CA GLU A 178 8.02 20.46 -24.05
C GLU A 178 7.00 19.85 -23.08
N LEU A 179 6.27 20.67 -22.32
CA LEU A 179 5.17 20.21 -21.48
C LEU A 179 4.04 19.58 -22.30
N ASN A 180 3.68 20.19 -23.44
CA ASN A 180 2.68 19.63 -24.36
C ASN A 180 3.16 18.30 -24.96
N TYR A 181 4.43 18.20 -25.34
CA TYR A 181 5.01 16.96 -25.84
C TYR A 181 4.94 15.85 -24.80
N LEU A 182 5.36 16.12 -23.55
CA LEU A 182 5.31 15.15 -22.47
C LEU A 182 3.88 14.72 -22.08
N TYR A 183 2.90 15.59 -22.28
CA TYR A 183 1.50 15.24 -22.04
C TYR A 183 0.92 14.34 -23.14
N ASN A 184 1.42 14.41 -24.37
CA ASN A 184 0.90 13.67 -25.52
C ASN A 184 1.61 12.33 -25.78
N ILE A 185 2.63 11.97 -24.97
CA ILE A 185 3.29 10.66 -24.99
C ILE A 185 2.51 9.69 -24.10
#